data_78a489a492ba967db8c1f22b3de88fda
#
_entry.id   78a489a492ba967db8c1f22b3de88fda
#
_cell.length_a   1.000
_cell.length_b   1.000
_cell.length_c   1.000
_cell.angle_alpha   90.00
_cell.angle_beta   90.00
_cell.angle_gamma   90.00
#
_symmetry.space_group_name_H-M   'P 1'
#
loop_
_entity.id
_entity.type
_entity.pdbx_description
1 polymer ?
#
loop_
_entity_poly.entity_id
_entity_poly.type
_entity_poly.pdbx_seq_one_letter_code
_entity_poly.pdbx_strand_id
1 'polypeptide(L)'
;MRTRDLTFGLYADTEGLAWVKTLVEDAVGSRGARIVSVSETSPADAYDFLAQQWAVEHPARSSGARQPIELRVRLVCSLRRHRTIRNAVIAALCPEGTASHRCRVPWMAL
;
A
#
# COMPACT_ATOMS: atom_id res chain seq x y z
N MET A 1 24.80 0.03 -0.51
CA MET A 1 23.35 0.12 -0.63
C MET A 1 22.88 -0.79 -1.76
N ARG A 2 21.78 -1.44 -1.57
CA ARG A 2 21.19 -2.33 -2.57
C ARG A 2 19.85 -1.80 -3.04
N THR A 3 19.44 -2.26 -4.21
CA THR A 3 18.07 -2.08 -4.69
C THR A 3 17.16 -3.05 -3.95
N ARG A 4 16.07 -2.53 -3.38
CA ARG A 4 15.09 -3.32 -2.60
C ARG A 4 13.69 -2.94 -3.02
N ASP A 5 12.77 -3.90 -2.95
CA ASP A 5 11.38 -3.67 -3.33
C ASP A 5 10.49 -3.54 -2.09
N LEU A 6 9.54 -2.60 -2.18
CA LEU A 6 8.34 -2.57 -1.33
C LEU A 6 7.17 -2.98 -2.21
N THR A 7 6.43 -3.97 -1.78
CA THR A 7 5.28 -4.47 -2.54
C THR A 7 4.05 -4.51 -1.65
N PHE A 8 2.97 -3.87 -2.12
CA PHE A 8 1.69 -3.84 -1.43
C PHE A 8 0.59 -4.31 -2.36
N GLY A 9 -0.25 -5.22 -1.86
CA GLY A 9 -1.53 -5.51 -2.48
C GLY A 9 -2.57 -4.53 -1.96
N LEU A 10 -3.34 -3.93 -2.85
CA LEU A 10 -4.31 -2.89 -2.52
C LEU A 10 -5.65 -3.19 -3.19
N TYR A 11 -6.73 -2.75 -2.54
CA TYR A 11 -8.04 -2.65 -3.18
C TYR A 11 -8.44 -1.19 -3.21
N ALA A 12 -8.24 -0.53 -4.36
CA ALA A 12 -8.30 0.93 -4.45
C ALA A 12 -8.83 1.41 -5.79
N ASP A 13 -9.42 2.60 -5.76
CA ASP A 13 -9.67 3.41 -6.95
C ASP A 13 -8.45 4.30 -7.23
N THR A 14 -8.57 5.18 -8.24
CA THR A 14 -7.49 6.09 -8.62
C THR A 14 -7.06 7.00 -7.48
N GLU A 15 -8.02 7.54 -6.72
CA GLU A 15 -7.71 8.41 -5.57
C GLU A 15 -7.03 7.65 -4.44
N GLY A 16 -7.51 6.45 -4.13
CA GLY A 16 -6.92 5.61 -3.11
C GLY A 16 -5.49 5.21 -3.46
N LEU A 17 -5.24 4.87 -4.72
CA LEU A 17 -3.89 4.54 -5.19
C LEU A 17 -2.96 5.76 -5.09
N ALA A 18 -3.42 6.94 -5.50
CA ALA A 18 -2.64 8.17 -5.41
C ALA A 18 -2.29 8.50 -3.95
N TRP A 19 -3.22 8.29 -3.04
CA TRP A 19 -2.98 8.48 -1.60
C TRP A 19 -1.88 7.54 -1.08
N VAL A 20 -1.93 6.26 -1.44
CA VAL A 20 -0.90 5.29 -1.03
C VAL A 20 0.46 5.65 -1.60
N LYS A 21 0.52 6.05 -2.87
CA LYS A 21 1.77 6.51 -3.50
C LYS A 21 2.38 7.69 -2.73
N THR A 22 1.56 8.65 -2.33
CA THR A 22 2.01 9.81 -1.54
C THR A 22 2.58 9.36 -0.20
N LEU A 23 1.94 8.42 0.49
CA LEU A 23 2.47 7.88 1.74
C LEU A 23 3.85 7.25 1.55
N VAL A 24 4.02 6.49 0.47
CA VAL A 24 5.31 5.86 0.16
C VAL A 24 6.37 6.90 -0.14
N GLU A 25 6.06 7.88 -0.98
CA GLU A 25 6.98 8.96 -1.34
C GLU A 25 7.44 9.75 -0.12
N ASP A 26 6.52 10.09 0.79
CA ASP A 26 6.83 10.79 2.02
C ASP A 26 7.71 9.96 2.95
N ALA A 27 7.41 8.68 3.08
CA ALA A 27 8.19 7.77 3.92
C ALA A 27 9.62 7.60 3.40
N VAL A 28 9.78 7.51 2.08
CA VAL A 28 11.09 7.38 1.43
C VAL A 28 11.88 8.68 1.52
N GLY A 29 11.25 9.80 1.16
CA GLY A 29 11.90 11.10 1.13
C GLY A 29 12.39 11.56 2.50
N SER A 30 11.59 11.35 3.55
CA SER A 30 11.95 11.77 4.92
C SER A 30 13.09 10.94 5.51
N ARG A 31 13.46 9.82 4.91
CA ARG A 31 14.52 8.92 5.40
C ARG A 31 15.75 8.86 4.49
N GLY A 32 15.82 9.75 3.51
CA GLY A 32 16.98 9.88 2.65
C GLY A 32 17.21 8.71 1.69
N ALA A 33 16.21 7.89 1.44
CA ALA A 33 16.24 6.85 0.42
C ALA A 33 15.76 7.43 -0.92
N ARG A 34 15.94 6.67 -1.99
CA ARG A 34 15.55 7.11 -3.33
C ARG A 34 14.72 6.05 -4.03
N ILE A 35 13.63 6.48 -4.64
CA ILE A 35 12.80 5.64 -5.51
C ILE A 35 13.47 5.55 -6.87
N VAL A 36 13.69 4.32 -7.33
CA VAL A 36 14.25 4.03 -8.66
C VAL A 36 13.13 3.83 -9.67
N SER A 37 12.09 3.10 -9.28
CA SER A 37 10.93 2.83 -10.14
C SER A 37 9.69 2.52 -9.34
N VAL A 38 8.54 2.78 -9.95
CA VAL A 38 7.23 2.43 -9.40
C VAL A 38 6.48 1.68 -10.49
N SER A 39 5.91 0.53 -10.16
CA SER A 39 5.09 -0.24 -11.07
C SER A 39 3.76 -0.63 -10.44
N GLU A 40 2.73 -0.66 -11.26
CA GLU A 40 1.38 -1.02 -10.87
C GLU A 40 0.90 -2.14 -11.78
N THR A 41 0.39 -3.20 -11.17
CA THR A 41 -0.20 -4.31 -11.92
C THR A 41 -1.56 -4.66 -11.32
N SER A 42 -2.43 -5.24 -12.13
CA SER A 42 -3.76 -5.69 -11.70
C SER A 42 -3.82 -7.21 -11.84
N PRO A 43 -3.25 -7.95 -10.87
CA PRO A 43 -3.28 -9.41 -10.93
C PRO A 43 -4.71 -9.91 -10.80
N ALA A 44 -5.10 -10.88 -11.64
CA ALA A 44 -6.50 -11.26 -11.82
C ALA A 44 -7.19 -11.67 -10.51
N ASP A 45 -6.56 -12.51 -9.68
CA ASP A 45 -7.22 -13.08 -8.50
C ASP A 45 -6.40 -12.98 -7.21
N ALA A 46 -5.22 -12.37 -7.27
CA ALA A 46 -4.26 -12.43 -6.17
C ALA A 46 -4.74 -11.74 -4.87
N TYR A 47 -5.63 -10.76 -4.97
CA TYR A 47 -6.06 -9.93 -3.84
C TYR A 47 -7.58 -9.87 -3.69
N ASP A 48 -8.30 -10.89 -4.14
CA ASP A 48 -9.76 -10.93 -4.03
C ASP A 48 -10.26 -10.81 -2.59
N PHE A 49 -9.48 -11.29 -1.62
CA PHE A 49 -9.83 -11.17 -0.21
C PHE A 49 -9.91 -9.71 0.26
N LEU A 50 -9.18 -8.80 -0.37
CA LEU A 50 -9.26 -7.37 -0.05
C LEU A 50 -10.59 -6.77 -0.52
N ALA A 51 -11.10 -7.21 -1.66
CA ALA A 51 -12.42 -6.80 -2.14
C ALA A 51 -13.50 -7.30 -1.20
N GLN A 52 -13.39 -8.53 -0.72
CA GLN A 52 -14.33 -9.11 0.25
C GLN A 52 -14.26 -8.35 1.58
N GLN A 53 -13.08 -8.01 2.05
CA GLN A 53 -12.91 -7.20 3.26
C GLN A 53 -13.61 -5.85 3.12
N TRP A 54 -13.41 -5.18 1.98
CA TRP A 54 -14.05 -3.89 1.73
C TRP A 54 -15.58 -4.01 1.76
N ALA A 55 -16.12 -5.04 1.14
CA ALA A 55 -17.57 -5.28 1.11
C ALA A 55 -18.16 -5.51 2.51
N VAL A 56 -17.43 -6.22 3.36
CA VAL A 56 -17.85 -6.46 4.75
C VAL A 56 -17.84 -5.16 5.57
N GLU A 57 -16.83 -4.34 5.38
CA GLU A 57 -16.69 -3.05 6.08
C GLU A 57 -17.68 -1.98 5.58
N HIS A 58 -18.18 -2.13 4.35
CA HIS A 58 -19.06 -1.15 3.71
C HIS A 58 -20.27 -1.83 3.06
N PRO A 59 -21.13 -2.50 3.86
CA PRO A 59 -22.19 -3.37 3.31
C PRO A 59 -23.25 -2.66 2.48
N ALA A 60 -23.44 -1.34 2.67
CA ALA A 60 -24.44 -0.56 1.96
C ALA A 60 -23.86 0.26 0.80
N ARG A 61 -22.58 0.06 0.46
CA ARG A 61 -21.89 0.88 -0.55
C ARG A 61 -21.40 0.02 -1.70
N SER A 62 -21.47 0.59 -2.91
CA SER A 62 -20.81 0.02 -4.09
C SER A 62 -19.31 0.21 -4.01
N SER A 63 -18.54 -0.76 -4.50
CA SER A 63 -17.09 -0.63 -4.63
C SER A 63 -16.66 0.40 -5.68
N GLY A 64 -17.56 0.77 -6.59
CA GLY A 64 -17.29 1.74 -7.65
C GLY A 64 -16.14 1.30 -8.54
N ALA A 65 -15.16 2.20 -8.73
CA ALA A 65 -14.00 1.94 -9.58
C ALA A 65 -12.84 1.24 -8.83
N ARG A 66 -13.06 0.73 -7.62
CA ARG A 66 -12.02 0.02 -6.87
C ARG A 66 -11.68 -1.29 -7.54
N GLN A 67 -10.40 -1.63 -7.55
CA GLN A 67 -9.90 -2.87 -8.11
C GLN A 67 -8.66 -3.34 -7.36
N PRO A 68 -8.35 -4.65 -7.40
CA PRO A 68 -7.10 -5.15 -6.85
C PRO A 68 -5.92 -4.61 -7.66
N ILE A 69 -4.93 -4.06 -6.94
CA ILE A 69 -3.73 -3.50 -7.55
C ILE A 69 -2.52 -3.98 -6.75
N GLU A 70 -1.48 -4.41 -7.43
CA GLU A 70 -0.18 -4.63 -6.80
C GLU A 70 0.71 -3.43 -7.10
N LEU A 71 1.08 -2.71 -6.04
CA LEU A 71 2.00 -1.59 -6.13
C LEU A 71 3.38 -2.07 -5.71
N ARG A 72 4.35 -1.95 -6.62
CA ARG A 72 5.74 -2.28 -6.34
C ARG A 72 6.61 -1.05 -6.50
N VAL A 73 7.32 -0.71 -5.43
CA VAL A 73 8.22 0.44 -5.40
C VAL A 73 9.63 -0.07 -5.18
N ARG A 74 10.52 0.24 -6.12
CA ARG A 74 11.92 -0.14 -6.04
C ARG A 74 12.74 1.00 -5.47
N LEU A 75 13.51 0.70 -4.42
CA LEU A 75 14.28 1.68 -3.66
C LEU A 75 15.76 1.32 -3.66
N VAL A 76 16.60 2.35 -3.52
CA VAL A 76 18.02 2.18 -3.19
C VAL A 76 18.20 2.57 -1.73
N CYS A 77 18.51 1.59 -0.87
CA CYS A 77 18.70 1.81 0.56
C CYS A 77 19.32 0.60 1.25
N SER A 78 19.70 0.76 2.52
CA SER A 78 20.13 -0.35 3.38
C SER A 78 18.92 -1.20 3.80
N LEU A 79 19.17 -2.41 4.28
CA LEU A 79 18.12 -3.28 4.82
C LEU A 79 17.41 -2.63 6.01
N ARG A 80 18.16 -2.00 6.90
CA ARG A 80 17.61 -1.31 8.06
C ARG A 80 16.66 -0.19 7.64
N ARG A 81 17.07 0.60 6.67
CA ARG A 81 16.27 1.71 6.16
C ARG A 81 15.02 1.21 5.43
N HIS A 82 15.16 0.14 4.67
CA HIS A 82 14.03 -0.53 4.03
C HIS A 82 12.96 -0.93 5.05
N ARG A 83 13.36 -1.56 6.15
CA ARG A 83 12.44 -1.95 7.22
C ARG A 83 11.76 -0.74 7.86
N THR A 84 12.50 0.31 8.12
CA THR A 84 11.98 1.55 8.70
C THR A 84 10.94 2.20 7.78
N ILE A 85 11.24 2.26 6.48
CA ILE A 85 10.31 2.82 5.48
C ILE A 85 9.06 1.97 5.39
N ARG A 86 9.20 0.64 5.30
CA ARG A 86 8.07 -0.29 5.24
C ARG A 86 7.16 -0.12 6.45
N ASN A 87 7.72 -0.06 7.64
CA ASN A 87 6.95 0.12 8.87
C ASN A 87 6.25 1.49 8.91
N ALA A 88 6.89 2.54 8.40
CA ALA A 88 6.30 3.87 8.34
C ALA A 88 5.10 3.90 7.38
N VAL A 89 5.20 3.24 6.23
CA VAL A 89 4.07 3.14 5.28
C VAL A 89 2.92 2.36 5.90
N ILE A 90 3.20 1.23 6.54
CA ILE A 90 2.18 0.41 7.20
C ILE A 90 1.47 1.22 8.28
N ALA A 91 2.20 1.96 9.11
CA ALA A 91 1.61 2.80 10.15
C ALA A 91 0.73 3.91 9.57
N ALA A 92 1.11 4.47 8.43
CA ALA A 92 0.31 5.50 7.75
C ALA A 92 -0.92 4.93 7.07
N LEU A 93 -0.85 3.70 6.57
CA LEU A 93 -2.01 3.01 5.97
C LEU A 93 -3.07 2.68 7.02
N CYS A 94 -2.65 2.39 8.24
CA CYS A 94 -3.53 1.94 9.32
C CYS A 94 -3.15 2.63 10.65
N PRO A 95 -3.40 3.94 10.78
CA PRO A 95 -2.94 4.71 11.95
C PRO A 95 -3.60 4.32 13.27
N GLU A 96 -4.76 3.65 13.22
CA GLU A 96 -5.42 3.17 14.44
C GLU A 96 -4.81 1.88 15.00
N GLY A 97 -3.80 1.34 14.34
CA GLY A 97 -3.07 0.16 14.81
C GLY A 97 -3.92 -1.11 14.84
N THR A 98 -3.96 -1.79 15.99
CA THR A 98 -4.69 -3.05 16.15
C THR A 98 -6.15 -2.89 16.54
N ALA A 99 -6.62 -1.67 16.78
CA ALA A 99 -8.01 -1.41 17.11
C ALA A 99 -8.92 -1.77 15.93
N SER A 100 -10.14 -2.23 16.22
CA SER A 100 -11.13 -2.49 15.19
C SER A 100 -11.51 -1.17 14.49
N HIS A 101 -11.28 -1.09 13.18
CA HIS A 101 -11.51 0.12 12.41
C HIS A 101 -11.69 -0.23 10.94
N ARG A 102 -12.15 0.76 10.17
CA ARG A 102 -12.25 0.66 8.70
C ARG A 102 -10.99 1.25 8.07
N CYS A 103 -10.31 0.45 7.28
CA CYS A 103 -9.18 0.95 6.50
C CYS A 103 -9.67 1.77 5.31
N ARG A 104 -9.04 2.91 5.07
CA ARG A 104 -9.35 3.74 3.90
C ARG A 104 -9.11 2.99 2.60
N VAL A 105 -8.00 2.26 2.54
CA VAL A 105 -7.66 1.36 1.44
C VAL A 105 -7.30 0.02 2.06
N PRO A 106 -8.07 -1.07 1.79
CA PRO A 106 -7.65 -2.40 2.19
C PRO A 106 -6.29 -2.74 1.58
N TRP A 107 -5.40 -3.30 2.39
CA TRP A 107 -4.02 -3.50 1.98
C TRP A 107 -3.42 -4.77 2.57
N MET A 108 -2.36 -5.24 1.90
CA MET A 108 -1.51 -6.33 2.37
C MET A 108 -0.06 -5.97 2.02
N ALA A 109 0.85 -6.09 2.98
CA ALA A 109 2.28 -5.87 2.75
C ALA A 109 2.97 -7.19 2.48
N LEU A 110 3.76 -7.25 1.42
CA LEU A 110 4.53 -8.40 1.01
C LEU A 110 6.02 -8.26 1.34
#